data_60fd74480fe59db22cd7645f69a53a37
#
_entry.id   60fd74480fe59db22cd7645f69a53a37
#
_cell.length_a   1.000
_cell.length_b   1.000
_cell.length_c   1.000
_cell.angle_alpha   90.00
_cell.angle_beta   90.00
_cell.angle_gamma   90.00
#
_symmetry.space_group_name_H-M   'P 1'
#
loop_
_entity.id
_entity.type
_entity.pdbx_description
1 polymer ?
#
loop_
_entity_poly.entity_id
_entity_poly.type
_entity_poly.pdbx_seq_one_letter_code
_entity_poly.pdbx_strand_id
1 'polypeptide(L)'
;VIRAKMFSSIYSGHNVGGWTYLSQQIKRQQCKQKRIVFGMVDDKDLHAVMSMLPDDAIYYWTQPSTHRAFPAEKVAATADDYDLHGKVFPTVLEAYQVALHDAAQSDFIFVGGSSYVVADLLTSLQKK
;
A
#
# COMPACT_ATOMS: atom_id res chain seq x y z
N VAL A 1 -17.92 -7.48 8.27
CA VAL A 1 -17.56 -7.20 6.88
C VAL A 1 -16.18 -6.57 6.83
N ILE A 2 -15.29 -7.12 6.01
CA ILE A 2 -13.97 -6.56 5.80
C ILE A 2 -14.11 -5.24 5.04
N ARG A 3 -13.48 -4.19 5.55
CA ARG A 3 -13.45 -2.90 4.87
C ARG A 3 -12.18 -2.81 4.04
N ALA A 4 -12.33 -2.82 2.73
CA ALA A 4 -11.21 -2.65 1.82
C ALA A 4 -11.39 -1.33 1.08
N LYS A 5 -10.39 -0.46 1.14
CA LYS A 5 -10.41 0.81 0.43
C LYS A 5 -9.19 0.93 -0.45
N MET A 6 -9.42 1.39 -1.67
CA MET A 6 -8.37 1.61 -2.65
C MET A 6 -8.29 3.10 -2.95
N PHE A 7 -7.12 3.65 -2.76
CA PHE A 7 -6.89 5.06 -3.07
C PHE A 7 -5.82 5.17 -4.14
N SER A 8 -6.15 5.80 -5.24
CA SER A 8 -5.14 6.19 -6.20
C SER A 8 -4.67 7.59 -5.86
N SER A 9 -3.42 7.86 -6.14
CA SER A 9 -2.90 9.21 -6.03
C SER A 9 -3.39 9.99 -7.25
N ILE A 10 -4.59 10.51 -7.16
CA ILE A 10 -5.17 11.31 -8.24
C ILE A 10 -4.45 12.64 -8.44
N TYR A 11 -3.60 13.00 -7.50
CA TYR A 11 -2.83 14.22 -7.59
C TYR A 11 -1.44 13.87 -8.09
N SER A 12 -1.29 13.74 -9.38
CA SER A 12 0.00 13.47 -10.04
C SER A 12 0.88 12.52 -9.25
N GLY A 13 0.33 11.45 -8.94
CA GLY A 13 1.03 10.29 -8.49
C GLY A 13 1.86 10.52 -7.29
N HIS A 14 2.14 10.73 -6.43
CA HIS A 14 3.12 10.58 -5.37
C HIS A 14 3.48 11.88 -4.71
N ASN A 15 2.68 12.90 -4.86
CA ASN A 15 3.10 14.09 -4.20
C ASN A 15 2.89 13.95 -2.68
N VAL A 16 3.84 14.50 -1.94
CA VAL A 16 3.88 14.39 -0.49
C VAL A 16 2.62 14.99 0.16
N GLY A 17 2.07 16.04 -0.42
CA GLY A 17 0.84 16.66 0.08
C GLY A 17 -0.34 15.69 0.05
N GLY A 18 -0.48 14.94 -1.03
CA GLY A 18 -1.53 13.91 -1.14
C GLY A 18 -1.36 12.84 -0.08
N TRP A 19 -0.13 12.42 0.18
CA TRP A 19 0.16 11.42 1.20
C TRP A 19 -0.07 11.92 2.62
N THR A 20 0.17 13.21 2.86
CA THR A 20 -0.16 13.80 4.16
C THR A 20 -1.65 13.62 4.46
N TYR A 21 -2.50 13.88 3.48
CA TYR A 21 -3.93 13.70 3.62
C TYR A 21 -4.30 12.21 3.78
N LEU A 22 -3.79 11.36 2.90
CA LEU A 22 -4.11 9.93 2.92
C LEU A 22 -3.67 9.26 4.22
N SER A 23 -2.47 9.58 4.72
CA SER A 23 -1.99 8.99 5.95
C SER A 23 -2.87 9.35 7.14
N GLN A 24 -3.40 10.57 7.18
CA GLN A 24 -4.34 10.97 8.21
C GLN A 24 -5.65 10.19 8.11
N GLN A 25 -6.14 9.98 6.90
CA GLN A 25 -7.36 9.19 6.69
C GLN A 25 -7.17 7.74 7.14
N ILE A 26 -6.03 7.15 6.85
CA ILE A 26 -5.72 5.80 7.29
C ILE A 26 -5.66 5.72 8.81
N LYS A 27 -4.98 6.67 9.45
CA LYS A 27 -4.83 6.69 10.91
C LYS A 27 -6.15 6.86 11.65
N ARG A 28 -7.12 7.51 11.01
CA ARG A 28 -8.44 7.74 11.59
C ARG A 28 -9.40 6.56 11.48
N GLN A 29 -9.02 5.52 10.73
CA GLN A 29 -9.91 4.37 10.58
C GLN A 29 -10.06 3.63 11.91
N GLN A 30 -11.29 3.47 12.35
CA GLN A 30 -11.59 2.68 13.54
C GLN A 30 -11.65 1.22 13.13
N CYS A 31 -10.62 0.48 13.50
CA CYS A 31 -10.50 -0.91 13.13
C CYS A 31 -9.59 -1.61 14.11
N LYS A 32 -9.67 -2.94 14.12
CA LYS A 32 -8.84 -3.74 15.00
C LYS A 32 -7.39 -3.78 14.50
N GLN A 33 -7.22 -3.93 13.18
CA GLN A 33 -5.90 -3.99 12.56
C GLN A 33 -5.94 -3.31 11.20
N LYS A 34 -4.95 -2.47 10.94
CA LYS A 34 -4.75 -1.89 9.61
C LYS A 34 -3.83 -2.79 8.81
N ARG A 35 -4.21 -3.08 7.57
CA ARG A 35 -3.39 -3.86 6.63
C ARG A 35 -3.20 -3.03 5.37
N ILE A 36 -1.96 -2.84 4.98
CA ILE A 36 -1.63 -1.90 3.89
C ILE A 36 -0.86 -2.62 2.80
N VAL A 37 -1.46 -2.68 1.61
CA VAL A 37 -0.82 -3.16 0.39
C VAL A 37 -0.21 -1.95 -0.30
N PHE A 38 1.12 -1.93 -0.41
CA PHE A 38 1.85 -0.73 -0.81
C PHE A 38 2.92 -1.04 -1.85
N GLY A 39 3.00 -0.21 -2.88
CA GLY A 39 4.06 -0.26 -3.89
C GLY A 39 4.27 1.10 -4.52
N MET A 40 5.44 1.29 -5.12
CA MET A 40 5.84 2.56 -5.72
C MET A 40 6.42 2.38 -7.12
N VAL A 41 6.45 3.44 -7.90
CA VAL A 41 7.05 3.44 -9.25
C VAL A 41 8.46 4.02 -9.28
N ASP A 42 8.87 4.74 -8.24
CA ASP A 42 10.24 5.23 -8.09
C ASP A 42 10.48 5.55 -6.62
N ASP A 43 11.71 5.94 -6.30
CA ASP A 43 12.09 6.22 -4.92
C ASP A 43 12.10 7.71 -4.57
N LYS A 44 11.66 8.55 -5.48
CA LYS A 44 11.80 10.00 -5.33
C LYS A 44 11.24 10.53 -4.01
N ASP A 45 10.02 10.12 -3.67
CA ASP A 45 9.35 10.58 -2.45
C ASP A 45 9.18 9.46 -1.42
N LEU A 46 9.87 8.34 -1.61
CA LEU A 46 9.64 7.16 -0.80
C LEU A 46 9.91 7.42 0.69
N HIS A 47 11.02 8.06 1.02
CA HIS A 47 11.36 8.34 2.42
C HIS A 47 10.31 9.27 3.06
N ALA A 48 9.87 10.28 2.33
CA ALA A 48 8.84 11.18 2.85
C ALA A 48 7.53 10.44 3.12
N VAL A 49 7.12 9.57 2.20
CA VAL A 49 5.90 8.77 2.35
C VAL A 49 6.04 7.80 3.52
N MET A 50 7.18 7.11 3.63
CA MET A 50 7.43 6.16 4.72
C MET A 50 7.31 6.83 6.09
N SER A 51 7.78 8.06 6.21
CA SER A 51 7.72 8.79 7.47
C SER A 51 6.29 9.13 7.90
N MET A 52 5.34 9.08 6.97
CA MET A 52 3.93 9.39 7.24
C MET A 52 3.07 8.15 7.48
N LEU A 53 3.56 6.96 7.14
CA LEU A 53 2.78 5.73 7.26
C LEU A 53 2.64 5.32 8.73
N PRO A 54 1.49 4.74 9.12
CA PRO A 54 1.29 4.31 10.50
C PRO A 54 2.19 3.13 10.85
N ASP A 55 2.72 3.13 12.06
CA ASP A 55 3.57 2.05 12.55
C ASP A 55 2.78 0.92 13.22
N ASP A 56 1.48 1.08 13.37
CA ASP A 56 0.59 0.08 13.96
C ASP A 56 -0.11 -0.78 12.90
N ALA A 57 0.39 -0.79 11.68
CA ALA A 57 -0.19 -1.54 10.57
C ALA A 57 0.69 -2.72 10.17
N ILE A 58 0.07 -3.69 9.51
CA ILE A 58 0.78 -4.80 8.87
C ILE A 58 0.89 -4.49 7.38
N TYR A 59 2.10 -4.57 6.84
CA TYR A 59 2.38 -4.17 5.47
C TYR A 59 2.56 -5.35 4.54
N TYR A 60 2.11 -5.17 3.30
CA TYR A 60 2.25 -6.13 2.21
C TYR A 60 2.93 -5.36 1.09
N TRP A 61 4.27 -5.44 1.09
CA TRP A 61 5.09 -4.68 0.16
C TRP A 61 5.04 -5.34 -1.20
N THR A 62 4.72 -4.56 -2.23
CA THR A 62 4.62 -5.10 -3.58
C THR A 62 5.10 -4.09 -4.60
N GLN A 63 4.90 -4.39 -5.87
CA GLN A 63 5.31 -3.54 -6.97
C GLN A 63 4.28 -3.63 -8.08
N PRO A 64 4.00 -2.52 -8.78
CA PRO A 64 3.09 -2.56 -9.92
C PRO A 64 3.76 -3.26 -11.12
N SER A 65 2.96 -3.69 -12.09
CA SER A 65 3.44 -4.45 -13.24
C SER A 65 4.03 -3.58 -14.35
N THR A 66 4.36 -2.34 -14.07
CA THR A 66 5.00 -1.45 -15.03
C THR A 66 6.52 -1.59 -14.96
N HIS A 67 7.20 -1.33 -16.08
CA HIS A 67 8.67 -1.30 -16.12
C HIS A 67 9.26 -0.20 -15.22
N ARG A 68 8.45 0.76 -14.80
CA ARG A 68 8.86 1.83 -13.90
C ARG A 68 8.78 1.43 -12.42
N ALA A 69 8.32 0.22 -12.13
CA ALA A 69 8.12 -0.23 -10.76
C ALA A 69 9.40 -0.15 -9.93
N PHE A 70 9.30 0.41 -8.74
CA PHE A 70 10.39 0.31 -7.77
C PHE A 70 10.29 -1.07 -7.12
N PRO A 71 11.38 -1.85 -7.07
CA PRO A 71 11.30 -3.22 -6.60
C PRO A 71 10.76 -3.33 -5.18
N ALA A 72 9.84 -4.27 -4.96
CA ALA A 72 9.20 -4.47 -3.67
C ALA A 72 10.20 -4.74 -2.55
N GLU A 73 11.28 -5.46 -2.86
CA GLU A 73 12.33 -5.75 -1.89
C GLU A 73 13.03 -4.48 -1.41
N LYS A 74 13.21 -3.52 -2.31
CA LYS A 74 13.82 -2.23 -1.95
C LYS A 74 12.86 -1.36 -1.15
N VAL A 75 11.56 -1.45 -1.44
CA VAL A 75 10.54 -0.79 -0.63
C VAL A 75 10.60 -1.33 0.79
N ALA A 76 10.64 -2.64 0.95
CA ALA A 76 10.71 -3.29 2.26
C ALA A 76 11.99 -2.89 3.02
N ALA A 77 13.12 -2.84 2.33
CA ALA A 77 14.38 -2.45 2.95
C ALA A 77 14.33 -1.01 3.47
N THR A 78 13.72 -0.10 2.69
CA THR A 78 13.54 1.27 3.13
C THR A 78 12.60 1.35 4.33
N ALA A 79 11.54 0.54 4.31
CA ALA A 79 10.56 0.50 5.40
C ALA A 79 11.18 0.10 6.74
N ASP A 80 12.19 -0.77 6.71
CA ASP A 80 12.89 -1.18 7.94
C ASP A 80 13.51 0.02 8.66
N ASP A 81 13.95 1.03 7.94
CA ASP A 81 14.50 2.24 8.54
C ASP A 81 13.46 3.06 9.30
N TYR A 82 12.19 2.77 9.07
CA TYR A 82 11.07 3.49 9.70
C TYR A 82 10.27 2.59 10.65
N ASP A 83 10.80 1.42 10.99
CA ASP A 83 10.12 0.43 11.84
C ASP A 83 8.75 0.00 11.30
N LEU A 84 8.63 -0.07 9.99
CA LEU A 84 7.44 -0.57 9.33
C LEU A 84 7.69 -2.02 8.91
N HIS A 85 6.81 -2.92 9.31
CA HIS A 85 7.06 -4.35 9.15
C HIS A 85 6.01 -5.01 8.27
N GLY A 86 6.48 -5.91 7.40
CA GLY A 86 5.61 -6.63 6.50
C GLY A 86 6.37 -7.64 5.66
N LYS A 87 5.67 -8.22 4.69
CA LYS A 87 6.23 -9.22 3.78
C LYS A 87 6.23 -8.67 2.36
N VAL A 88 7.09 -9.26 1.52
CA VAL A 88 7.26 -8.88 0.12
C VAL A 88 6.49 -9.83 -0.77
N PHE A 89 5.80 -9.28 -1.77
CA PHE A 89 5.03 -10.06 -2.75
C PHE A 89 5.37 -9.60 -4.17
N PRO A 90 5.43 -10.51 -5.12
CA PRO A 90 5.85 -10.17 -6.48
C PRO A 90 4.81 -9.38 -7.28
N THR A 91 3.52 -9.49 -6.92
CA THR A 91 2.45 -8.79 -7.64
C THR A 91 1.48 -8.16 -6.67
N VAL A 92 0.79 -7.13 -7.16
CA VAL A 92 -0.24 -6.45 -6.37
C VAL A 92 -1.38 -7.41 -6.03
N LEU A 93 -1.82 -8.21 -6.99
CA LEU A 93 -2.91 -9.15 -6.76
C LEU A 93 -2.59 -10.14 -5.65
N GLU A 94 -1.38 -10.72 -5.68
CA GLU A 94 -0.98 -11.68 -4.66
C GLU A 94 -0.93 -11.04 -3.28
N ALA A 95 -0.35 -9.84 -3.18
CA ALA A 95 -0.30 -9.10 -1.92
C ALA A 95 -1.71 -8.85 -1.38
N TYR A 96 -2.63 -8.43 -2.25
CA TYR A 96 -4.01 -8.15 -1.87
C TYR A 96 -4.74 -9.43 -1.42
N GLN A 97 -4.55 -10.53 -2.12
CA GLN A 97 -5.18 -11.80 -1.78
C GLN A 97 -4.74 -12.29 -0.41
N VAL A 98 -3.45 -12.16 -0.09
CA VAL A 98 -2.93 -12.54 1.23
C VAL A 98 -3.48 -11.60 2.30
N ALA A 99 -3.55 -10.30 2.03
CA ALA A 99 -4.13 -9.35 2.97
C ALA A 99 -5.59 -9.68 3.27
N LEU A 100 -6.37 -10.02 2.25
CA LEU A 100 -7.76 -10.45 2.44
C LEU A 100 -7.85 -11.73 3.28
N HIS A 101 -6.98 -12.69 3.00
CA HIS A 101 -6.96 -13.96 3.73
C HIS A 101 -6.64 -13.74 5.21
N ASP A 102 -5.71 -12.84 5.50
CA ASP A 102 -5.28 -12.56 6.87
C ASP A 102 -6.29 -11.71 7.63
N ALA A 103 -7.11 -10.93 6.93
CA ALA A 103 -7.97 -9.93 7.56
C ALA A 103 -9.17 -10.54 8.26
N ALA A 104 -9.50 -9.99 9.43
CA ALA A 104 -10.76 -10.24 10.12
C ALA A 104 -11.79 -9.19 9.72
N GLN A 105 -13.05 -9.40 10.11
CA GLN A 105 -14.14 -8.49 9.72
C GLN A 105 -13.94 -7.05 10.20
N SER A 106 -13.27 -6.89 11.32
CA SER A 106 -13.03 -5.56 11.90
C SER A 106 -11.74 -4.92 11.42
N ASP A 107 -11.03 -5.57 10.48
CA ASP A 107 -9.80 -5.04 9.93
C ASP A 107 -10.08 -4.08 8.77
N PHE A 108 -9.10 -3.22 8.52
CA PHE A 108 -9.14 -2.26 7.42
C PHE A 108 -8.00 -2.57 6.45
N ILE A 109 -8.31 -2.65 5.16
CA ILE A 109 -7.31 -2.87 4.12
C ILE A 109 -7.21 -1.63 3.23
N PHE A 110 -6.03 -1.08 3.15
CA PHE A 110 -5.71 0.01 2.24
C PHE A 110 -4.80 -0.52 1.12
N VAL A 111 -5.09 -0.13 -0.11
CA VAL A 111 -4.26 -0.46 -1.26
C VAL A 111 -3.84 0.84 -1.92
N GLY A 112 -2.55 1.05 -2.06
CA GLY A 112 -2.08 2.30 -2.64
C GLY A 112 -0.57 2.40 -2.72
N GLY A 113 -0.10 3.63 -2.67
CA GLY A 113 1.27 4.01 -2.91
C GLY A 113 1.33 4.74 -4.23
N SER A 114 1.48 4.01 -5.30
CA SER A 114 1.38 4.53 -6.65
C SER A 114 -0.01 4.26 -7.22
N SER A 115 -0.50 5.14 -8.09
CA SER A 115 -1.74 4.90 -8.83
C SER A 115 -1.66 3.63 -9.69
N TYR A 116 -0.46 3.25 -10.11
CA TYR A 116 -0.25 2.01 -10.87
C TYR A 116 -0.58 0.76 -10.04
N VAL A 117 -0.38 0.82 -8.72
CA VAL A 117 -0.74 -0.28 -7.83
C VAL A 117 -2.25 -0.49 -7.83
N VAL A 118 -3.00 0.59 -7.69
CA VAL A 118 -4.47 0.52 -7.71
C VAL A 118 -4.96 0.04 -9.07
N ALA A 119 -4.38 0.57 -10.16
CA ALA A 119 -4.75 0.17 -11.52
C ALA A 119 -4.52 -1.32 -11.76
N ASP A 120 -3.38 -1.85 -11.29
CA ASP A 120 -3.07 -3.28 -11.40
C ASP A 120 -4.11 -4.13 -10.69
N LEU A 121 -4.49 -3.74 -9.49
CA LEU A 121 -5.47 -4.51 -8.73
C LEU A 121 -6.82 -4.50 -9.43
N LEU A 122 -7.29 -3.34 -9.86
CA LEU A 122 -8.58 -3.24 -10.55
C LEU A 122 -8.59 -4.06 -11.84
N THR A 123 -7.51 -4.01 -12.62
CA THR A 123 -7.38 -4.79 -13.83
C THR A 123 -7.41 -6.29 -13.53
N SER A 124 -6.69 -6.72 -12.50
CA SER A 124 -6.64 -8.13 -12.11
C SER A 124 -8.01 -8.64 -11.66
N LEU A 125 -8.75 -7.83 -10.92
CA LEU A 125 -10.08 -8.20 -10.44
C LEU A 125 -11.10 -8.30 -11.57
N GLN A 126 -10.92 -7.55 -12.65
CA GLN A 126 -11.80 -7.58 -13.81
C GLN A 126 -11.58 -8.78 -14.72
N LYS A 127 -10.45 -9.46 -14.58
CA LYS A 127 -10.09 -10.59 -15.45
C LYS A 127 -10.69 -11.93 -15.03
N LYS A 128 -11.60 -11.93 -14.12
CA LYS A 128 -12.24 -13.18 -13.67
C LYS A 128 -13.29 -13.65 -14.64
#